data_d4bd2f287914b1a9adf1a4325cc5bdcd
#
_entry.id   d4bd2f287914b1a9adf1a4325cc5bdcd
#
_cell.length_a   1.000
_cell.length_b   1.000
_cell.length_c   1.000
_cell.angle_alpha   90.00
_cell.angle_beta   90.00
_cell.angle_gamma   90.00
#
_symmetry.space_group_name_H-M   'P 1'
#
loop_
_entity.id
_entity.type
_entity.pdbx_description
1 polymer ?
#
loop_
_entity_poly.entity_id
_entity_poly.type
_entity_poly.pdbx_seq_one_letter_code
_entity_poly.pdbx_strand_id
1 'polypeptide(L)'
;LTGVRYKSNSYILKGLETEGDYKPNFADVQAWFSYKFSPKVELSFLGNYARNSYEVVPSSRQTEFGTVQEAYRLNIYFEGQELDRFENYMGAFSLNYYPRDDLKLQFITSTFQTRESETYDILGEYYIGRLENQIDDEQFGEVVEAQGVGGFLDHARNYLQATVFNIEHKGYREFNRHYLQWG
;
A
#
# COMPACT_ATOMS: atom_id res chain seq x y z
N LEU A 1 8.44 21.50 14.20
CA LEU A 1 8.01 21.29 12.83
C LEU A 1 7.04 20.12 12.78
N THR A 2 5.89 20.32 12.11
CA THR A 2 4.90 19.25 11.91
C THR A 2 4.48 19.26 10.45
N GLY A 3 4.14 18.09 9.93
CA GLY A 3 3.63 17.91 8.58
C GLY A 3 2.49 16.90 8.59
N VAL A 4 1.45 17.18 7.82
CA VAL A 4 0.33 16.26 7.59
C VAL A 4 0.12 16.18 6.09
N ARG A 5 -0.03 14.98 5.57
CA ARG A 5 -0.30 14.73 4.15
C ARG A 5 -1.43 13.73 4.02
N TYR A 6 -2.37 14.05 3.15
CA TYR A 6 -3.40 13.14 2.70
C TYR A 6 -3.44 13.13 1.18
N LYS A 7 -3.56 11.95 0.59
CA LYS A 7 -3.67 11.76 -0.85
C LYS A 7 -4.65 10.63 -1.17
N SER A 8 -5.54 10.89 -2.11
CA SER A 8 -6.40 9.88 -2.73
C SER A 8 -6.34 10.05 -4.25
N ASN A 9 -6.06 8.97 -4.96
CA ASN A 9 -6.00 8.96 -6.43
C ASN A 9 -7.22 8.26 -7.05
N SER A 10 -8.22 7.91 -6.27
CA SER A 10 -9.41 7.18 -6.75
C SER A 10 -10.15 7.90 -7.89
N TYR A 11 -10.14 9.24 -7.89
CA TYR A 11 -10.78 10.03 -8.95
C TYR A 11 -10.04 9.94 -10.30
N ILE A 12 -8.72 9.78 -10.29
CA ILE A 12 -7.93 9.61 -11.52
C ILE A 12 -8.16 8.20 -12.07
N LEU A 13 -8.17 7.20 -11.20
CA LEU A 13 -8.29 5.79 -11.59
C LEU A 13 -9.69 5.46 -12.12
N LYS A 14 -10.74 6.12 -11.62
CA LYS A 14 -12.10 5.98 -12.16
C LYS A 14 -12.25 6.44 -13.63
N GLY A 15 -11.35 7.28 -14.11
CA GLY A 15 -11.33 7.73 -15.51
C GLY A 15 -10.57 6.81 -16.45
N LEU A 16 -9.93 5.76 -15.94
CA LEU A 16 -9.24 4.77 -16.73
C LEU A 16 -10.17 3.56 -16.97
N GLU A 17 -10.14 3.00 -18.17
CA GLU A 17 -10.76 1.71 -18.46
C GLU A 17 -9.95 0.60 -17.76
N THR A 18 -10.19 0.42 -16.48
CA THR A 18 -9.55 -0.62 -15.65
C THR A 18 -10.49 -1.81 -15.46
N GLU A 19 -9.92 -2.98 -15.19
CA GLU A 19 -10.68 -4.21 -14.93
C GLU A 19 -11.34 -4.25 -13.54
N GLY A 20 -11.52 -3.08 -12.89
CA GLY A 20 -12.14 -2.94 -11.57
C GLY A 20 -12.01 -1.53 -10.99
N ASP A 21 -12.66 -1.32 -9.88
CA ASP A 21 -12.58 -0.10 -9.08
C ASP A 21 -11.36 -0.15 -8.15
N TYR A 22 -10.45 0.81 -8.32
CA TYR A 22 -9.24 0.96 -7.49
C TYR A 22 -9.35 2.22 -6.64
N LYS A 23 -9.23 2.05 -5.31
CA LYS A 23 -9.41 3.16 -4.35
C LYS A 23 -8.20 3.29 -3.40
N PRO A 24 -7.06 3.79 -3.87
CA PRO A 24 -5.90 4.04 -3.03
C PRO A 24 -6.10 5.29 -2.17
N ASN A 25 -5.79 5.15 -0.89
CA ASN A 25 -5.78 6.24 0.07
C ASN A 25 -4.46 6.20 0.86
N PHE A 26 -3.89 7.37 1.07
CA PHE A 26 -2.68 7.56 1.83
C PHE A 26 -2.85 8.71 2.80
N ALA A 27 -2.42 8.52 4.05
CA ALA A 27 -2.32 9.57 5.05
C ALA A 27 -1.03 9.41 5.84
N ASP A 28 -0.33 10.50 6.08
CA ASP A 28 0.80 10.53 7.01
C ASP A 28 0.81 11.79 7.88
N VAL A 29 1.38 11.63 9.07
CA VAL A 29 1.63 12.70 10.02
C VAL A 29 3.07 12.56 10.49
N GLN A 30 3.81 13.66 10.45
CA GLN A 30 5.18 13.74 10.91
C GLN A 30 5.33 14.89 11.90
N ALA A 31 6.15 14.69 12.91
CA ALA A 31 6.45 15.71 13.90
C ALA A 31 7.93 15.66 14.29
N TRP A 32 8.55 16.82 14.31
CA TRP A 32 9.90 17.03 14.84
C TRP A 32 9.84 18.08 15.92
N PHE A 33 10.33 17.74 17.11
CA PHE A 33 10.50 18.63 18.25
C PHE A 33 11.94 18.64 18.67
N SER A 34 12.49 19.79 18.99
CA SER A 34 13.79 19.96 19.59
C SER A 34 13.72 20.97 20.72
N TYR A 35 14.35 20.67 21.84
CA TYR A 35 14.39 21.53 23.02
C TYR A 35 15.78 21.53 23.62
N LYS A 36 16.32 22.74 23.84
CA LYS A 36 17.59 22.98 24.52
C LYS A 36 17.34 23.24 26.00
N PHE A 37 17.67 22.25 26.83
CA PHE A 37 17.58 22.39 28.30
C PHE A 37 18.67 23.30 28.85
N SER A 38 19.83 23.33 28.20
CA SER A 38 20.98 24.17 28.52
C SER A 38 21.87 24.33 27.29
N PRO A 39 22.91 25.17 27.34
CA PRO A 39 23.91 25.24 26.28
C PRO A 39 24.62 23.88 25.99
N LYS A 40 24.56 22.97 26.97
CA LYS A 40 25.23 21.65 26.87
C LYS A 40 24.30 20.48 26.57
N VAL A 41 22.98 20.66 26.68
CA VAL A 41 22.02 19.54 26.55
C VAL A 41 20.86 19.93 25.65
N GLU A 42 20.69 19.16 24.61
CA GLU A 42 19.57 19.29 23.67
C GLU A 42 18.90 17.91 23.47
N LEU A 43 17.60 17.88 23.61
CA LEU A 43 16.77 16.71 23.32
C LEU A 43 15.94 16.96 22.06
N SER A 44 15.90 15.98 21.16
CA SER A 44 15.03 16.02 19.98
C SER A 44 14.20 14.76 19.91
N PHE A 45 12.99 14.93 19.37
CA PHE A 45 12.05 13.86 19.09
C PHE A 45 11.59 13.93 17.66
N LEU A 46 11.61 12.80 16.95
CA LEU A 46 11.01 12.60 15.64
C LEU A 46 9.91 11.55 15.77
N GLY A 47 8.72 11.86 15.33
CA GLY A 47 7.60 10.92 15.22
C GLY A 47 7.05 10.90 13.81
N ASN A 48 6.67 9.71 13.34
CA ASN A 48 5.98 9.51 12.08
C ASN A 48 4.90 8.44 12.24
N TYR A 49 3.73 8.71 11.69
CA TYR A 49 2.67 7.75 11.47
C TYR A 49 2.25 7.83 10.02
N ALA A 50 2.20 6.70 9.32
CA ALA A 50 1.71 6.62 7.97
C ALA A 50 0.74 5.45 7.83
N ARG A 51 -0.33 5.67 7.06
CA ARG A 51 -1.32 4.65 6.72
C ARG A 51 -1.59 4.70 5.22
N ASN A 52 -1.45 3.54 4.58
CA ASN A 52 -1.91 3.28 3.23
C ASN A 52 -3.08 2.31 3.28
N SER A 53 -4.10 2.57 2.50
CA SER A 53 -5.20 1.64 2.28
C SER A 53 -5.46 1.54 0.79
N TYR A 54 -5.61 0.33 0.31
CA TYR A 54 -5.87 0.01 -1.07
C TYR A 54 -7.04 -0.95 -1.14
N GLU A 55 -8.08 -0.58 -1.88
CA GLU A 55 -9.28 -1.38 -2.09
C GLU A 55 -9.42 -1.64 -3.59
N VAL A 56 -9.59 -2.89 -3.95
CA VAL A 56 -9.83 -3.35 -5.33
C VAL A 56 -11.15 -4.10 -5.36
N VAL A 57 -12.06 -3.64 -6.22
CA VAL A 57 -13.32 -4.33 -6.49
C VAL A 57 -13.30 -4.71 -7.97
N PRO A 58 -13.16 -6.01 -8.32
CA PRO A 58 -13.12 -6.44 -9.71
C PRO A 58 -14.47 -6.21 -10.40
N SER A 59 -14.42 -5.86 -11.68
CA SER A 59 -15.63 -5.66 -12.50
C SER A 59 -15.97 -6.92 -13.27
N SER A 60 -17.25 -7.26 -13.30
CA SER A 60 -17.77 -8.28 -14.20
C SER A 60 -17.63 -7.83 -15.65
N ARG A 61 -17.36 -8.75 -16.54
CA ARG A 61 -17.09 -8.47 -17.96
C ARG A 61 -17.68 -9.53 -18.88
N GLN A 62 -17.94 -9.08 -20.10
CA GLN A 62 -18.41 -9.92 -21.18
C GLN A 62 -17.51 -9.71 -22.39
N THR A 63 -17.17 -10.78 -23.09
CA THR A 63 -16.43 -10.73 -24.34
C THR A 63 -17.01 -11.75 -25.32
N GLU A 64 -16.94 -11.44 -26.60
CA GLU A 64 -17.35 -12.32 -27.68
C GLU A 64 -16.14 -12.61 -28.55
N PHE A 65 -16.04 -13.84 -29.00
CA PHE A 65 -14.92 -14.30 -29.83
C PHE A 65 -15.37 -15.47 -30.72
N GLY A 66 -14.62 -15.73 -31.77
CA GLY A 66 -14.92 -16.82 -32.69
C GLY A 66 -14.76 -16.39 -34.13
N THR A 67 -15.50 -17.08 -35.00
CA THR A 67 -15.52 -16.89 -36.45
C THR A 67 -16.97 -16.62 -36.92
N VAL A 68 -17.15 -16.29 -38.20
CA VAL A 68 -18.47 -16.13 -38.82
C VAL A 68 -19.30 -17.42 -38.74
N GLN A 69 -18.66 -18.57 -38.63
CA GLN A 69 -19.33 -19.88 -38.58
C GLN A 69 -19.63 -20.31 -37.13
N GLU A 70 -18.84 -19.86 -36.18
CA GLU A 70 -18.93 -20.29 -34.78
C GLU A 70 -18.48 -19.15 -33.85
N ALA A 71 -19.39 -18.60 -33.11
CA ALA A 71 -19.15 -17.49 -32.18
C ALA A 71 -19.56 -17.87 -30.76
N TYR A 72 -18.82 -17.37 -29.80
CA TYR A 72 -18.99 -17.64 -28.38
C TYR A 72 -19.05 -16.35 -27.59
N ARG A 73 -19.81 -16.38 -26.50
CA ARG A 73 -19.84 -15.33 -25.48
C ARG A 73 -19.30 -15.87 -24.16
N LEU A 74 -18.29 -15.20 -23.64
CA LEU A 74 -17.75 -15.44 -22.31
C LEU A 74 -18.26 -14.34 -21.38
N ASN A 75 -18.99 -14.72 -20.36
CA ASN A 75 -19.37 -13.85 -19.25
C ASN A 75 -18.54 -14.25 -18.04
N ILE A 76 -17.92 -13.28 -17.39
CA ILE A 76 -17.21 -13.44 -16.12
C ILE A 76 -17.85 -12.50 -15.11
N TYR A 77 -18.40 -13.08 -14.04
CA TYR A 77 -18.99 -12.37 -12.92
C TYR A 77 -18.04 -12.44 -11.74
N PHE A 78 -17.79 -11.29 -11.13
CA PHE A 78 -16.98 -11.21 -9.92
C PHE A 78 -17.83 -10.72 -8.76
N GLU A 79 -17.63 -11.34 -7.59
CA GLU A 79 -18.13 -10.88 -6.32
C GLU A 79 -16.99 -10.79 -5.32
N GLY A 80 -17.06 -9.81 -4.40
CA GLY A 80 -16.07 -9.61 -3.38
C GLY A 80 -15.10 -8.48 -3.67
N GLN A 81 -14.03 -8.44 -2.87
CA GLN A 81 -13.05 -7.37 -2.91
C GLN A 81 -11.72 -7.80 -2.31
N GLU A 82 -10.68 -7.06 -2.65
CA GLU A 82 -9.38 -7.07 -1.99
C GLU A 82 -9.22 -5.79 -1.15
N LEU A 83 -8.69 -5.95 0.05
CA LEU A 83 -8.45 -4.85 0.96
C LEU A 83 -7.08 -4.97 1.60
N ASP A 84 -6.18 -4.05 1.22
CA ASP A 84 -4.84 -3.96 1.73
C ASP A 84 -4.69 -2.75 2.64
N ARG A 85 -4.02 -2.95 3.75
CA ARG A 85 -3.70 -1.91 4.72
C ARG A 85 -2.27 -2.05 5.19
N PHE A 86 -1.56 -0.92 5.15
CA PHE A 86 -0.18 -0.81 5.61
C PHE A 86 -0.13 0.35 6.60
N GLU A 87 0.25 0.06 7.84
CA GLU A 87 0.41 1.06 8.89
C GLU A 87 1.84 1.06 9.40
N ASN A 88 2.46 2.23 9.41
CA ASN A 88 3.82 2.42 9.88
C ASN A 88 3.82 3.42 11.04
N TYR A 89 4.50 3.05 12.11
CA TYR A 89 4.74 3.86 13.29
C TYR A 89 6.23 3.99 13.50
N MET A 90 6.73 5.20 13.65
CA MET A 90 8.12 5.47 13.94
C MET A 90 8.23 6.52 15.03
N GLY A 91 9.11 6.26 16.00
CA GLY A 91 9.51 7.24 17.00
C GLY A 91 11.02 7.18 17.22
N ALA A 92 11.65 8.34 17.34
CA ALA A 92 13.05 8.45 17.66
C ALA A 92 13.30 9.59 18.64
N PHE A 93 14.15 9.33 19.66
CA PHE A 93 14.69 10.32 20.56
C PHE A 93 16.17 10.47 20.32
N SER A 94 16.66 11.70 20.31
CA SER A 94 18.07 12.01 20.23
C SER A 94 18.46 12.96 21.36
N LEU A 95 19.41 12.55 22.18
CA LEU A 95 20.06 13.36 23.19
C LEU A 95 21.41 13.81 22.66
N ASN A 96 21.61 15.11 22.46
CA ASN A 96 22.87 15.74 22.15
C ASN A 96 23.45 16.32 23.45
N TYR A 97 24.67 15.91 23.80
CA TYR A 97 25.42 16.41 24.96
C TYR A 97 26.72 17.03 24.51
N TYR A 98 26.94 18.27 24.91
CA TYR A 98 28.12 19.08 24.60
C TYR A 98 28.91 19.33 25.91
N PRO A 99 29.74 18.37 26.38
CA PRO A 99 30.51 18.56 27.61
C PRO A 99 31.54 19.69 27.49
N ARG A 100 32.03 19.92 26.25
CA ARG A 100 32.97 20.99 25.88
C ARG A 100 32.66 21.45 24.46
N ASP A 101 33.17 22.61 24.06
CA ASP A 101 32.94 23.19 22.73
C ASP A 101 33.51 22.32 21.59
N ASP A 102 34.59 21.55 21.90
CA ASP A 102 35.26 20.65 20.98
C ASP A 102 34.71 19.21 20.98
N LEU A 103 33.68 18.90 21.80
CA LEU A 103 33.21 17.54 21.99
C LEU A 103 31.68 17.50 22.00
N LYS A 104 31.10 16.71 21.07
CA LYS A 104 29.69 16.36 21.03
C LYS A 104 29.50 14.85 21.20
N LEU A 105 28.64 14.46 22.10
CA LEU A 105 28.15 13.11 22.26
C LEU A 105 26.67 13.07 21.90
N GLN A 106 26.29 12.09 21.12
CA GLN A 106 24.90 11.90 20.67
C GLN A 106 24.44 10.49 20.99
N PHE A 107 23.31 10.37 21.66
CA PHE A 107 22.63 9.11 21.94
C PHE A 107 21.28 9.13 21.22
N ILE A 108 21.01 8.10 20.44
CA ILE A 108 19.77 7.97 19.68
C ILE A 108 19.12 6.65 20.05
N THR A 109 17.83 6.70 20.36
CA THR A 109 17.00 5.50 20.45
C THR A 109 15.83 5.66 19.51
N SER A 110 15.51 4.61 18.75
CA SER A 110 14.38 4.64 17.83
C SER A 110 13.63 3.32 17.82
N THR A 111 12.36 3.40 17.53
CA THR A 111 11.52 2.25 17.25
C THR A 111 10.77 2.48 15.95
N PHE A 112 10.63 1.43 15.17
CA PHE A 112 9.82 1.36 13.97
C PHE A 112 8.95 0.12 14.06
N GLN A 113 7.65 0.29 13.81
CA GLN A 113 6.71 -0.81 13.71
C GLN A 113 5.94 -0.70 12.39
N THR A 114 5.87 -1.79 11.63
CA THR A 114 4.95 -1.95 10.53
C THR A 114 3.88 -2.98 10.87
N ARG A 115 2.67 -2.73 10.40
CA ARG A 115 1.55 -3.67 10.39
C ARG A 115 0.98 -3.70 8.99
N GLU A 116 0.89 -4.88 8.44
CA GLU A 116 0.38 -5.13 7.11
C GLU A 116 -0.77 -6.12 7.18
N SER A 117 -1.82 -5.84 6.44
CA SER A 117 -2.98 -6.70 6.29
C SER A 117 -3.36 -6.71 4.82
N GLU A 118 -3.28 -7.87 4.21
CA GLU A 118 -3.69 -8.15 2.83
C GLU A 118 -4.80 -9.20 2.90
N THR A 119 -6.01 -8.79 2.56
CA THR A 119 -7.18 -9.65 2.71
C THR A 119 -8.05 -9.57 1.48
N TYR A 120 -8.35 -10.71 0.89
CA TYR A 120 -9.27 -10.77 -0.23
C TYR A 120 -10.17 -12.00 -0.15
N ASP A 121 -11.40 -11.80 -0.64
CA ASP A 121 -12.41 -12.80 -0.94
C ASP A 121 -12.98 -12.42 -2.31
N ILE A 122 -12.54 -13.09 -3.37
CA ILE A 122 -12.99 -12.84 -4.72
C ILE A 122 -13.53 -14.15 -5.29
N LEU A 123 -14.84 -14.21 -5.48
CA LEU A 123 -15.50 -15.25 -6.22
C LEU A 123 -15.59 -14.85 -7.68
N GLY A 124 -15.06 -15.68 -8.56
CA GLY A 124 -15.21 -15.52 -9.99
C GLY A 124 -16.03 -16.69 -10.56
N GLU A 125 -17.09 -16.35 -11.30
CA GLU A 125 -17.91 -17.32 -12.03
C GLU A 125 -17.85 -17.01 -13.50
N TYR A 126 -17.66 -18.02 -14.34
CA TYR A 126 -17.63 -17.84 -15.78
C TYR A 126 -18.60 -18.78 -16.50
N TYR A 127 -19.19 -18.23 -17.58
CA TYR A 127 -20.14 -18.90 -18.43
C TYR A 127 -19.69 -18.69 -19.89
N ILE A 128 -19.48 -19.79 -20.63
CA ILE A 128 -19.20 -19.78 -22.05
C ILE A 128 -20.41 -20.37 -22.77
N GLY A 129 -20.97 -19.61 -23.69
CA GLY A 129 -22.09 -20.07 -24.52
C GLY A 129 -21.82 -19.84 -26.00
N ARG A 130 -22.28 -20.77 -26.83
CA ARG A 130 -22.28 -20.62 -28.27
C ARG A 130 -23.42 -19.67 -28.67
N LEU A 131 -23.10 -18.72 -29.54
CA LEU A 131 -24.05 -17.77 -30.06
C LEU A 131 -24.75 -18.30 -31.34
N GLU A 132 -26.02 -17.93 -31.52
CA GLU A 132 -26.64 -18.04 -32.81
C GLU A 132 -26.04 -17.01 -33.77
N ASN A 133 -25.49 -17.47 -34.90
CA ASN A 133 -24.81 -16.62 -35.86
C ASN A 133 -25.48 -16.60 -37.26
N GLN A 134 -26.64 -17.20 -37.42
CA GLN A 134 -27.42 -17.06 -38.61
C GLN A 134 -28.18 -15.72 -38.63
N ILE A 135 -27.84 -14.86 -39.56
CA ILE A 135 -28.33 -13.47 -39.62
C ILE A 135 -29.87 -13.39 -39.75
N ASP A 136 -30.48 -14.41 -40.36
CA ASP A 136 -31.92 -14.46 -40.54
C ASP A 136 -32.69 -15.16 -39.42
N ASP A 137 -31.98 -15.62 -38.37
CA ASP A 137 -32.60 -16.22 -37.19
C ASP A 137 -33.02 -15.18 -36.16
N GLU A 138 -34.21 -15.37 -35.56
CA GLU A 138 -34.72 -14.47 -34.51
C GLU A 138 -33.83 -14.43 -33.28
N GLN A 139 -33.02 -15.44 -33.06
CA GLN A 139 -32.09 -15.56 -31.94
C GLN A 139 -30.68 -15.10 -32.29
N PHE A 140 -30.48 -14.40 -33.41
CA PHE A 140 -29.15 -13.93 -33.81
C PHE A 140 -28.45 -13.15 -32.67
N GLY A 141 -27.25 -13.61 -32.30
CA GLY A 141 -26.45 -13.04 -31.23
C GLY A 141 -26.86 -13.47 -29.80
N GLU A 142 -27.89 -14.33 -29.67
CA GLU A 142 -28.24 -14.93 -28.39
C GLU A 142 -27.46 -16.22 -28.10
N VAL A 143 -27.32 -16.56 -26.82
CA VAL A 143 -26.68 -17.82 -26.41
C VAL A 143 -27.70 -18.95 -26.58
N VAL A 144 -27.41 -19.84 -27.52
CA VAL A 144 -28.26 -21.02 -27.83
C VAL A 144 -27.79 -22.30 -27.16
N GLU A 145 -26.53 -22.37 -26.75
CA GLU A 145 -25.97 -23.57 -26.15
C GLU A 145 -24.87 -23.21 -25.14
N ALA A 146 -25.01 -23.65 -23.89
CA ALA A 146 -23.96 -23.53 -22.88
C ALA A 146 -22.84 -24.52 -23.17
N GLN A 147 -21.61 -24.03 -23.36
CA GLN A 147 -20.43 -24.85 -23.63
C GLN A 147 -19.60 -25.11 -22.37
N GLY A 148 -19.65 -24.24 -21.41
CA GLY A 148 -18.90 -24.37 -20.17
C GLY A 148 -19.33 -23.42 -19.08
N VAL A 149 -19.26 -23.92 -17.87
CA VAL A 149 -19.49 -23.15 -16.66
C VAL A 149 -18.40 -23.54 -15.65
N GLY A 150 -17.98 -22.59 -14.85
CA GLY A 150 -17.02 -22.85 -13.80
C GLY A 150 -16.90 -21.65 -12.86
N GLY A 151 -16.18 -21.85 -11.78
CA GLY A 151 -15.91 -20.79 -10.82
C GLY A 151 -14.63 -21.05 -10.07
N PHE A 152 -14.13 -20.01 -9.44
CA PHE A 152 -12.99 -20.05 -8.54
C PHE A 152 -13.25 -19.11 -7.36
N LEU A 153 -12.71 -19.46 -6.23
CA LEU A 153 -12.66 -18.60 -5.05
C LEU A 153 -11.20 -18.30 -4.74
N ASP A 154 -10.86 -17.02 -4.81
CA ASP A 154 -9.58 -16.51 -4.38
C ASP A 154 -9.73 -15.92 -2.99
N HIS A 155 -9.03 -16.48 -2.00
CA HIS A 155 -9.21 -16.15 -0.60
C HIS A 155 -7.87 -16.10 0.11
N ALA A 156 -7.57 -14.97 0.76
CA ALA A 156 -6.41 -14.87 1.64
C ALA A 156 -6.68 -13.95 2.85
N ARG A 157 -5.91 -14.23 3.91
CA ARG A 157 -5.86 -13.46 5.15
C ARG A 157 -4.40 -13.40 5.59
N ASN A 158 -3.66 -12.49 4.99
CA ASN A 158 -2.24 -12.31 5.28
C ASN A 158 -2.07 -11.16 6.26
N TYR A 159 -1.33 -11.41 7.33
CA TYR A 159 -0.99 -10.40 8.33
C TYR A 159 0.50 -10.46 8.62
N LEU A 160 1.14 -9.31 8.59
CA LEU A 160 2.53 -9.13 9.00
C LEU A 160 2.59 -8.05 10.07
N GLN A 161 3.36 -8.30 11.11
CA GLN A 161 3.78 -7.28 12.06
C GLN A 161 5.26 -7.42 12.32
N ALA A 162 6.01 -6.34 12.11
CA ALA A 162 7.41 -6.27 12.44
C ALA A 162 7.68 -5.06 13.34
N THR A 163 8.56 -5.24 14.31
CA THR A 163 9.00 -4.17 15.19
C THR A 163 10.52 -4.19 15.23
N VAL A 164 11.13 -3.04 15.00
CA VAL A 164 12.58 -2.83 15.07
C VAL A 164 12.86 -1.79 16.14
N PHE A 165 13.81 -2.09 16.98
CA PHE A 165 14.31 -1.17 18.00
C PHE A 165 15.81 -0.97 17.81
N ASN A 166 16.25 0.30 17.82
CA ASN A 166 17.64 0.66 17.65
C ASN A 166 18.11 1.55 18.79
N ILE A 167 19.34 1.36 19.20
CA ILE A 167 20.09 2.25 20.09
C ILE A 167 21.41 2.54 19.42
N GLU A 168 21.75 3.81 19.32
CA GLU A 168 22.98 4.28 18.71
C GLU A 168 23.69 5.27 19.63
N HIS A 169 25.01 5.25 19.60
CA HIS A 169 25.88 6.26 20.18
C HIS A 169 26.80 6.81 19.09
N LYS A 170 26.91 8.14 19.01
CA LYS A 170 27.86 8.83 18.12
C LYS A 170 28.64 9.85 18.92
N GLY A 171 29.95 9.93 18.68
CA GLY A 171 30.81 10.92 19.26
C GLY A 171 31.54 11.71 18.18
N TYR A 172 31.73 13.01 18.44
CA TYR A 172 32.40 13.93 17.52
C TYR A 172 33.36 14.77 18.36
N ARG A 173 34.64 14.83 17.96
CA ARG A 173 35.62 15.67 18.61
C ARG A 173 36.52 16.37 17.60
N GLU A 174 36.67 17.68 17.79
CA GLU A 174 37.62 18.51 17.07
C GLU A 174 38.78 18.84 17.97
N PHE A 175 40.03 18.62 17.50
CA PHE A 175 41.22 19.05 18.18
C PHE A 175 42.29 19.47 17.17
N ASN A 176 42.79 20.70 17.29
CA ASN A 176 43.71 21.31 16.35
C ASN A 176 43.21 21.27 14.89
N ARG A 177 43.85 20.44 14.04
CA ARG A 177 43.53 20.22 12.63
C ARG A 177 42.85 18.86 12.39
N HIS A 178 42.51 18.16 13.44
CA HIS A 178 41.94 16.81 13.35
C HIS A 178 40.48 16.81 13.79
N TYR A 179 39.72 16.03 13.07
CA TYR A 179 38.34 15.71 13.40
C TYR A 179 38.19 14.21 13.60
N LEU A 180 37.67 13.81 14.74
CA LEU A 180 37.46 12.41 15.12
C LEU A 180 35.94 12.17 15.25
N GLN A 181 35.47 11.13 14.58
CA GLN A 181 34.10 10.64 14.72
C GLN A 181 34.15 9.15 15.05
N TRP A 182 33.25 8.73 15.93
CA TRP A 182 33.05 7.32 16.28
C TRP A 182 31.56 7.05 16.57
N GLY A 183 31.15 5.72 16.53
CA GLY A 183 29.80 5.23 16.82
C GLY A 183 29.76 3.72 16.78
#